data_4b11390063977686f184b9b4d180e9b8
#
_entry.id   4b11390063977686f184b9b4d180e9b8
#
_cell.length_a   1.000
_cell.length_b   1.000
_cell.length_c   1.000
_cell.angle_alpha   90.00
_cell.angle_beta   90.00
_cell.angle_gamma   90.00
#
_symmetry.space_group_name_H-M   'P 1'
#
loop_
_entity.id
_entity.type
_entity.pdbx_description
1 polymer ?
#
loop_
_entity_poly.entity_id
_entity_poly.type
_entity_poly.pdbx_seq_one_letter_code
_entity_poly.pdbx_strand_id
1 'polypeptide(L)'
;MRGVVFLGERRLELRDFPDPTPGPGEVVFEIKASGMCGSDLHTYRAKGGTAAIGIRGRTEPVIAGHEPCGVIAAVGPGVSEAQARVGQRAMNHHYAGCGVCKHCRTGWAQMCLEGSIVYGANGHGGHARYMKAPAYTVVPLADELSFEAGAAISCGTGTAFGALRRLNLAGRDTIAIFGQGPVGLSATMLAKAMGARVITVDVSPERLGLSESFGADVTIDPKASDPIAAIKDLTHGEGTDLALDCSASPDARIAAVRSTRAWGTVCFVGEGNNVTIDVSPDMIRKQLTILASWTFNTVGQADCARFIADRKVPVDRVFTHRFSLDQAEEAYRLFDTQTTGKGVFVF
;
A
#
# COMPACT_ATOMS: atom_id res chain seq x y z
N MET A 1 2.91 -10.84 -24.84
CA MET A 1 2.59 -9.54 -24.22
C MET A 1 3.85 -8.83 -23.77
N ARG A 2 3.86 -7.48 -23.73
CA ARG A 2 4.97 -6.71 -23.12
C ARG A 2 4.72 -6.50 -21.62
N GLY A 3 5.81 -6.48 -20.87
CA GLY A 3 5.80 -6.20 -19.43
C GLY A 3 6.99 -5.36 -19.00
N VAL A 4 6.82 -4.56 -17.95
CA VAL A 4 7.87 -3.72 -17.37
C VAL A 4 8.81 -4.58 -16.53
N VAL A 5 10.11 -4.49 -16.78
CA VAL A 5 11.17 -5.16 -16.01
C VAL A 5 12.11 -4.13 -15.43
N PHE A 6 12.32 -4.16 -14.12
CA PHE A 6 13.33 -3.31 -13.48
C PHE A 6 14.72 -3.93 -13.65
N LEU A 7 15.67 -3.12 -14.08
CA LEU A 7 17.08 -3.50 -14.25
C LEU A 7 17.95 -3.00 -13.10
N GLY A 8 17.37 -2.28 -12.15
CA GLY A 8 18.11 -1.55 -11.11
C GLY A 8 18.75 -0.27 -11.65
N GLU A 9 19.41 0.48 -10.78
CA GLU A 9 20.15 1.71 -11.12
C GLU A 9 19.29 2.75 -11.87
N ARG A 10 17.99 2.84 -11.50
CA ARG A 10 16.97 3.67 -12.14
C ARG A 10 16.75 3.37 -13.62
N ARG A 11 16.91 2.10 -14.00
CA ARG A 11 16.66 1.61 -15.35
C ARG A 11 15.55 0.58 -15.35
N LEU A 12 14.75 0.61 -16.39
CA LEU A 12 13.75 -0.40 -16.70
C LEU A 12 13.68 -0.64 -18.21
N GLU A 13 13.04 -1.70 -18.62
CA GLU A 13 12.74 -1.98 -20.03
C GLU A 13 11.35 -2.59 -20.19
N LEU A 14 10.78 -2.43 -21.37
CA LEU A 14 9.64 -3.20 -21.82
C LEU A 14 10.16 -4.45 -22.53
N ARG A 15 9.86 -5.63 -21.98
CA ARG A 15 10.30 -6.93 -22.51
C ARG A 15 9.10 -7.76 -22.94
N ASP A 16 9.30 -8.56 -23.99
CA ASP A 16 8.30 -9.52 -24.45
C ASP A 16 8.27 -10.78 -23.58
N PHE A 17 7.07 -11.20 -23.24
CA PHE A 17 6.76 -12.43 -22.52
C PHE A 17 5.65 -13.19 -23.25
N PRO A 18 5.60 -14.52 -23.15
CA PRO A 18 4.42 -15.25 -23.61
C PRO A 18 3.18 -14.83 -22.83
N ASP A 19 2.01 -14.86 -23.47
CA ASP A 19 0.76 -14.67 -22.76
C ASP A 19 0.56 -15.83 -21.79
N PRO A 20 0.17 -15.56 -20.53
CA PRO A 20 0.05 -16.61 -19.52
C PRO A 20 -1.16 -17.50 -19.78
N THR A 21 -1.00 -18.81 -19.57
CA THR A 21 -2.09 -19.79 -19.54
C THR A 21 -2.28 -20.28 -18.11
N PRO A 22 -3.52 -20.34 -17.57
CA PRO A 22 -3.73 -20.77 -16.20
C PRO A 22 -3.58 -22.28 -16.08
N GLY A 23 -2.78 -22.72 -15.09
CA GLY A 23 -2.70 -24.11 -14.66
C GLY A 23 -3.82 -24.49 -13.68
N PRO A 24 -3.76 -25.70 -13.08
CA PRO A 24 -4.73 -26.12 -12.07
C PRO A 24 -4.76 -25.17 -10.86
N GLY A 25 -5.97 -24.70 -10.51
CA GLY A 25 -6.17 -23.76 -9.40
C GLY A 25 -5.74 -22.32 -9.66
N GLU A 26 -5.36 -21.98 -10.89
CA GLU A 26 -4.90 -20.64 -11.28
C GLU A 26 -5.94 -19.89 -12.13
N VAL A 27 -5.81 -18.59 -12.18
CA VAL A 27 -6.56 -17.68 -13.04
C VAL A 27 -5.61 -16.77 -13.82
N VAL A 28 -6.09 -16.20 -14.91
CA VAL A 28 -5.44 -15.10 -15.63
C VAL A 28 -6.32 -13.88 -15.53
N PHE A 29 -5.72 -12.78 -15.08
CA PHE A 29 -6.32 -11.45 -15.11
C PHE A 29 -5.98 -10.77 -16.44
N GLU A 30 -6.93 -10.12 -17.06
CA GLU A 30 -6.70 -9.02 -17.98
C GLU A 30 -6.64 -7.75 -17.14
N ILE A 31 -5.47 -7.16 -17.02
CA ILE A 31 -5.24 -5.99 -16.18
C ILE A 31 -5.89 -4.76 -16.81
N LYS A 32 -6.59 -3.98 -16.00
CA LYS A 32 -7.20 -2.70 -16.39
C LYS A 32 -6.54 -1.51 -15.71
N ALA A 33 -6.00 -1.73 -14.50
CA ALA A 33 -5.20 -0.76 -13.77
C ALA A 33 -4.10 -1.45 -12.98
N SER A 34 -2.90 -0.88 -12.95
CA SER A 34 -1.78 -1.35 -12.14
C SER A 34 -1.07 -0.17 -11.50
N GLY A 35 -1.21 -0.03 -10.18
CA GLY A 35 -0.65 1.08 -9.41
C GLY A 35 0.86 0.95 -9.20
N MET A 36 1.51 2.09 -9.04
CA MET A 36 2.93 2.19 -8.69
C MET A 36 3.08 2.39 -7.18
N CYS A 37 4.00 1.68 -6.54
CA CYS A 37 4.21 1.73 -5.10
C CYS A 37 5.61 2.20 -4.73
N GLY A 38 5.77 2.79 -3.54
CA GLY A 38 7.08 3.16 -3.02
C GLY A 38 8.06 1.99 -2.93
N SER A 39 7.56 0.78 -2.66
CA SER A 39 8.37 -0.44 -2.64
C SER A 39 8.93 -0.85 -4.01
N ASP A 40 8.27 -0.48 -5.12
CA ASP A 40 8.82 -0.69 -6.47
C ASP A 40 10.13 0.07 -6.67
N LEU A 41 10.25 1.25 -6.03
CA LEU A 41 11.44 2.08 -6.11
C LEU A 41 12.67 1.42 -5.46
N HIS A 42 12.49 0.51 -4.51
CA HIS A 42 13.62 -0.25 -3.96
C HIS A 42 14.28 -1.10 -5.06
N THR A 43 13.46 -1.78 -5.86
CA THR A 43 13.94 -2.58 -6.99
C THR A 43 14.46 -1.69 -8.12
N TYR A 44 13.74 -0.63 -8.47
CA TYR A 44 14.12 0.34 -9.50
C TYR A 44 15.47 1.01 -9.22
N ARG A 45 15.74 1.35 -7.94
CA ARG A 45 16.97 2.02 -7.47
C ARG A 45 18.11 1.06 -7.12
N ALA A 46 17.86 -0.25 -7.04
CA ALA A 46 18.81 -1.22 -6.53
C ALA A 46 20.17 -1.16 -7.27
N LYS A 47 21.28 -1.12 -6.52
CA LYS A 47 22.62 -1.13 -7.09
C LYS A 47 23.02 -2.56 -7.48
N GLY A 48 23.75 -2.72 -8.60
CA GLY A 48 24.23 -4.02 -9.06
C GLY A 48 23.26 -4.82 -9.91
N GLY A 49 22.22 -4.17 -10.45
CA GLY A 49 21.27 -4.76 -11.39
C GLY A 49 20.37 -5.83 -10.76
N THR A 50 19.77 -6.69 -11.58
CA THR A 50 18.83 -7.73 -11.15
C THR A 50 19.43 -8.77 -10.20
N ALA A 51 20.74 -9.00 -10.24
CA ALA A 51 21.45 -9.92 -9.34
C ALA A 51 21.50 -9.42 -7.89
N ALA A 52 21.45 -8.10 -7.67
CA ALA A 52 21.48 -7.49 -6.34
C ALA A 52 20.09 -7.41 -5.69
N ILE A 53 19.03 -7.66 -6.45
CA ILE A 53 17.65 -7.68 -5.95
C ILE A 53 17.41 -9.02 -5.25
N GLY A 54 18.11 -9.25 -4.17
CA GLY A 54 18.20 -10.48 -3.38
C GLY A 54 16.89 -11.06 -2.82
N ILE A 55 15.82 -11.05 -3.60
CA ILE A 55 14.59 -11.76 -3.29
C ILE A 55 14.79 -13.20 -3.76
N ARG A 56 15.47 -14.00 -2.91
CA ARG A 56 15.53 -15.45 -2.97
C ARG A 56 15.83 -16.04 -4.36
N GLY A 57 17.08 -15.85 -4.84
CA GLY A 57 17.66 -16.77 -5.82
C GLY A 57 17.04 -16.80 -7.22
N ARG A 58 16.29 -15.78 -7.65
CA ARG A 58 15.81 -15.70 -9.03
C ARG A 58 16.83 -15.02 -9.94
N THR A 59 17.21 -15.75 -10.98
CA THR A 59 18.04 -15.28 -12.09
C THR A 59 17.22 -14.75 -13.27
N GLU A 60 15.91 -15.02 -13.27
CA GLU A 60 15.01 -14.69 -14.37
C GLU A 60 14.32 -13.33 -14.17
N PRO A 61 14.16 -12.55 -15.25
CA PRO A 61 13.45 -11.29 -15.21
C PRO A 61 11.99 -11.46 -14.78
N VAL A 62 11.50 -10.55 -13.96
CA VAL A 62 10.14 -10.56 -13.44
C VAL A 62 9.42 -9.30 -13.91
N ILE A 63 8.18 -9.45 -14.37
CA ILE A 63 7.30 -8.32 -14.66
C ILE A 63 6.99 -7.61 -13.33
N ALA A 64 7.23 -6.31 -13.29
CA ALA A 64 7.01 -5.46 -12.12
C ALA A 64 5.53 -5.22 -11.81
N GLY A 65 5.25 -4.49 -10.71
CA GLY A 65 3.93 -4.04 -10.30
C GLY A 65 3.16 -5.05 -9.45
N HIS A 66 2.84 -4.65 -8.23
CA HIS A 66 2.14 -5.51 -7.26
C HIS A 66 0.75 -4.95 -6.86
N GLU A 67 0.24 -3.99 -7.59
CA GLU A 67 -1.07 -3.38 -7.35
C GLU A 67 -2.03 -3.62 -8.54
N PRO A 68 -2.25 -4.88 -8.95
CA PRO A 68 -3.08 -5.18 -10.11
C PRO A 68 -4.56 -5.17 -9.78
N CYS A 69 -5.35 -4.65 -10.73
CA CYS A 69 -6.80 -4.77 -10.75
C CYS A 69 -7.28 -4.94 -12.19
N GLY A 70 -8.26 -5.80 -12.40
CA GLY A 70 -8.74 -6.07 -13.76
C GLY A 70 -9.93 -7.00 -13.80
N VAL A 71 -10.00 -7.78 -14.87
CA VAL A 71 -11.07 -8.75 -15.14
C VAL A 71 -10.46 -10.13 -15.28
N ILE A 72 -11.09 -11.15 -14.75
CA ILE A 72 -10.68 -12.55 -14.96
C ILE A 72 -10.89 -12.91 -16.44
N ALA A 73 -9.80 -13.13 -17.16
CA ALA A 73 -9.80 -13.48 -18.58
C ALA A 73 -9.88 -14.98 -18.82
N ALA A 74 -9.29 -15.78 -17.92
CA ALA A 74 -9.32 -17.24 -18.00
C ALA A 74 -9.23 -17.89 -16.62
N VAL A 75 -9.79 -19.06 -16.48
CA VAL A 75 -9.73 -19.91 -15.27
C VAL A 75 -9.15 -21.27 -15.61
N GLY A 76 -8.28 -21.78 -14.76
CA GLY A 76 -7.67 -23.09 -14.92
C GLY A 76 -8.50 -24.23 -14.36
N PRO A 77 -8.09 -25.48 -14.59
CA PRO A 77 -8.78 -26.64 -14.05
C PRO A 77 -8.88 -26.60 -12.51
N GLY A 78 -10.03 -27.02 -11.99
CA GLY A 78 -10.28 -27.09 -10.54
C GLY A 78 -10.64 -25.77 -9.86
N VAL A 79 -10.69 -24.64 -10.59
CA VAL A 79 -11.21 -23.38 -10.07
C VAL A 79 -12.74 -23.42 -10.12
N SER A 80 -13.38 -23.27 -8.97
CA SER A 80 -14.85 -23.19 -8.88
C SER A 80 -15.35 -21.77 -9.22
N GLU A 81 -16.60 -21.66 -9.69
CA GLU A 81 -17.23 -20.36 -9.94
C GLU A 81 -17.32 -19.46 -8.70
N ALA A 82 -17.36 -20.07 -7.52
CA ALA A 82 -17.33 -19.36 -6.25
C ALA A 82 -15.97 -18.71 -5.95
N GLN A 83 -14.89 -19.27 -6.49
CA GLN A 83 -13.54 -18.70 -6.35
C GLN A 83 -13.28 -17.63 -7.41
N ALA A 84 -13.55 -17.93 -8.67
CA ALA A 84 -13.40 -16.99 -9.77
C ALA A 84 -14.16 -17.45 -11.04
N ARG A 85 -14.66 -16.49 -11.81
CA ARG A 85 -15.31 -16.75 -13.10
C ARG A 85 -14.83 -15.76 -14.16
N VAL A 86 -14.80 -16.19 -15.41
CA VAL A 86 -14.47 -15.32 -16.55
C VAL A 86 -15.43 -14.13 -16.60
N GLY A 87 -14.89 -12.94 -16.85
CA GLY A 87 -15.63 -11.68 -16.84
C GLY A 87 -15.78 -11.03 -15.46
N GLN A 88 -15.39 -11.70 -14.37
CA GLN A 88 -15.45 -11.15 -13.03
C GLN A 88 -14.44 -10.02 -12.85
N ARG A 89 -14.90 -8.87 -12.36
CA ARG A 89 -14.04 -7.77 -11.90
C ARG A 89 -13.36 -8.15 -10.59
N ALA A 90 -12.04 -8.01 -10.51
CA ALA A 90 -11.30 -8.46 -9.35
C ALA A 90 -9.99 -7.70 -9.12
N MET A 91 -9.60 -7.62 -7.87
CA MET A 91 -8.27 -7.31 -7.39
C MET A 91 -7.48 -8.62 -7.18
N ASN A 92 -6.17 -8.55 -7.18
CA ASN A 92 -5.32 -9.64 -6.72
C ASN A 92 -4.66 -9.28 -5.39
N HIS A 93 -4.75 -10.18 -4.41
CA HIS A 93 -3.87 -10.08 -3.24
C HIS A 93 -2.43 -10.36 -3.67
N HIS A 94 -1.54 -9.39 -3.47
CA HIS A 94 -0.21 -9.42 -4.10
C HIS A 94 0.79 -10.40 -3.47
N TYR A 95 0.31 -11.29 -2.59
CA TYR A 95 1.07 -12.40 -2.03
C TYR A 95 0.36 -13.73 -2.30
N ALA A 96 1.14 -14.75 -2.65
CA ALA A 96 0.69 -16.13 -2.68
C ALA A 96 1.60 -17.00 -1.83
N GLY A 97 1.05 -17.84 -0.97
CA GLY A 97 1.78 -18.77 -0.10
C GLY A 97 1.40 -20.22 -0.39
N CYS A 98 1.74 -21.15 0.51
CA CYS A 98 1.46 -22.57 0.34
C CYS A 98 -0.04 -22.94 0.39
N GLY A 99 -0.92 -22.04 0.82
CA GLY A 99 -2.37 -22.26 0.95
C GLY A 99 -2.79 -23.10 2.16
N VAL A 100 -1.87 -23.80 2.83
CA VAL A 100 -2.21 -24.82 3.85
C VAL A 100 -1.72 -24.49 5.26
N CYS A 101 -0.69 -23.69 5.43
CA CYS A 101 -0.22 -23.30 6.77
C CYS A 101 -1.21 -22.37 7.47
N LYS A 102 -1.06 -22.20 8.78
CA LYS A 102 -1.98 -21.41 9.62
C LYS A 102 -2.17 -19.97 9.10
N HIS A 103 -1.10 -19.36 8.59
CA HIS A 103 -1.16 -18.00 8.08
C HIS A 103 -1.90 -17.91 6.74
N CYS A 104 -1.61 -18.81 5.80
CA CYS A 104 -2.32 -18.86 4.52
C CYS A 104 -3.81 -19.12 4.69
N ARG A 105 -4.21 -20.02 5.61
CA ARG A 105 -5.62 -20.32 5.90
C ARG A 105 -6.41 -19.16 6.48
N THR A 106 -5.72 -18.16 7.02
CA THR A 106 -6.33 -16.92 7.53
C THR A 106 -6.13 -15.73 6.58
N GLY A 107 -5.69 -16.00 5.35
CA GLY A 107 -5.48 -15.00 4.31
C GLY A 107 -4.17 -14.20 4.40
N TRP A 108 -3.30 -14.53 5.38
CA TRP A 108 -2.00 -13.86 5.59
C TRP A 108 -0.89 -14.57 4.81
N ALA A 109 -1.03 -14.64 3.47
CA ALA A 109 -0.08 -15.34 2.61
C ALA A 109 1.35 -14.77 2.67
N GLN A 110 1.52 -13.49 2.93
CA GLN A 110 2.84 -12.86 3.14
C GLN A 110 3.60 -13.42 4.33
N MET A 111 2.90 -14.00 5.30
CA MET A 111 3.48 -14.64 6.49
C MET A 111 3.60 -16.17 6.36
N CYS A 112 3.53 -16.69 5.12
CA CYS A 112 3.62 -18.11 4.86
C CYS A 112 4.91 -18.72 5.42
N LEU A 113 4.79 -19.84 6.14
CA LEU A 113 5.93 -20.52 6.75
C LEU A 113 6.88 -21.16 5.73
N GLU A 114 6.35 -21.53 4.55
CA GLU A 114 7.11 -22.10 3.43
C GLU A 114 7.68 -21.01 2.48
N GLY A 115 7.44 -19.72 2.81
CA GLY A 115 7.76 -18.60 1.96
C GLY A 115 6.60 -18.22 1.05
N SER A 116 6.64 -16.98 0.55
CA SER A 116 5.60 -16.43 -0.30
C SER A 116 6.14 -15.99 -1.65
N ILE A 117 5.29 -16.07 -2.66
CA ILE A 117 5.45 -15.32 -3.90
C ILE A 117 4.97 -13.90 -3.63
N VAL A 118 5.81 -12.92 -4.00
CA VAL A 118 5.47 -11.49 -3.99
C VAL A 118 5.39 -11.07 -5.45
N TYR A 119 4.18 -10.83 -5.93
CA TYR A 119 3.97 -10.40 -7.32
C TYR A 119 4.66 -9.06 -7.57
N GLY A 120 5.27 -8.92 -8.75
CA GLY A 120 6.11 -7.75 -9.07
C GLY A 120 7.53 -7.79 -8.51
N ALA A 121 7.85 -8.79 -7.65
CA ALA A 121 9.19 -8.96 -7.06
C ALA A 121 9.81 -10.32 -7.37
N ASN A 122 9.21 -11.44 -6.95
CA ASN A 122 9.66 -12.79 -7.27
C ASN A 122 8.63 -13.62 -8.04
N GLY A 123 7.47 -13.04 -8.38
CA GLY A 123 6.45 -13.53 -9.29
C GLY A 123 6.07 -12.42 -10.27
N HIS A 124 5.67 -12.77 -11.51
CA HIS A 124 5.24 -11.79 -12.49
C HIS A 124 4.06 -10.96 -11.95
N GLY A 125 4.21 -9.63 -11.99
CA GLY A 125 3.23 -8.67 -11.51
C GLY A 125 2.31 -8.10 -12.59
N GLY A 126 1.64 -7.00 -12.26
CA GLY A 126 0.57 -6.40 -13.05
C GLY A 126 0.98 -5.31 -14.03
N HIS A 127 2.27 -4.94 -14.13
CA HIS A 127 2.72 -3.98 -15.16
C HIS A 127 2.85 -4.67 -16.53
N ALA A 128 1.78 -5.34 -16.94
CA ALA A 128 1.59 -6.01 -18.23
C ALA A 128 0.09 -6.18 -18.47
N ARG A 129 -0.28 -6.50 -19.72
CA ARG A 129 -1.70 -6.72 -20.08
C ARG A 129 -2.34 -7.89 -19.33
N TYR A 130 -1.59 -8.95 -19.07
CA TYR A 130 -2.10 -10.13 -18.38
C TYR A 130 -1.21 -10.49 -17.19
N MET A 131 -1.84 -11.02 -16.14
CA MET A 131 -1.18 -11.55 -14.97
C MET A 131 -1.81 -12.87 -14.55
N LYS A 132 -0.99 -13.87 -14.21
CA LYS A 132 -1.44 -15.18 -13.70
C LYS A 132 -1.27 -15.25 -12.17
N ALA A 133 -2.28 -15.77 -11.48
CA ALA A 133 -2.25 -15.93 -10.02
C ALA A 133 -3.11 -17.13 -9.58
N PRO A 134 -2.88 -17.72 -8.39
CA PRO A 134 -3.77 -18.70 -7.79
C PRO A 134 -5.16 -18.10 -7.52
N ALA A 135 -6.21 -18.87 -7.78
CA ALA A 135 -7.58 -18.41 -7.61
C ALA A 135 -7.91 -17.96 -6.17
N TYR A 136 -7.24 -18.50 -5.13
CA TYR A 136 -7.47 -18.11 -3.74
C TYR A 136 -6.94 -16.71 -3.39
N THR A 137 -6.15 -16.07 -4.29
CA THR A 137 -5.68 -14.69 -4.12
C THR A 137 -6.61 -13.67 -4.77
N VAL A 138 -7.63 -14.13 -5.51
CA VAL A 138 -8.63 -13.27 -6.15
C VAL A 138 -9.54 -12.65 -5.10
N VAL A 139 -9.67 -11.32 -5.15
CA VAL A 139 -10.61 -10.57 -4.30
C VAL A 139 -11.59 -9.84 -5.21
N PRO A 140 -12.90 -10.13 -5.15
CA PRO A 140 -13.88 -9.46 -6.00
C PRO A 140 -13.86 -7.94 -5.85
N LEU A 141 -14.03 -7.22 -6.96
CA LEU A 141 -14.21 -5.78 -7.00
C LEU A 141 -15.67 -5.46 -7.30
N ALA A 142 -16.31 -4.71 -6.42
CA ALA A 142 -17.70 -4.25 -6.60
C ALA A 142 -17.82 -3.33 -7.82
N ASP A 143 -19.00 -3.34 -8.46
CA ASP A 143 -19.23 -2.59 -9.71
C ASP A 143 -19.16 -1.07 -9.51
N GLU A 144 -19.44 -0.59 -8.31
CA GLU A 144 -19.37 0.83 -7.92
C GLU A 144 -17.93 1.37 -7.85
N LEU A 145 -16.94 0.49 -7.76
CA LEU A 145 -15.53 0.88 -7.68
C LEU A 145 -14.87 0.86 -9.05
N SER A 146 -14.06 1.89 -9.35
CA SER A 146 -13.22 1.89 -10.54
C SER A 146 -12.09 0.86 -10.44
N PHE A 147 -11.51 0.43 -11.57
CA PHE A 147 -10.32 -0.44 -11.55
C PHE A 147 -9.13 0.27 -10.90
N GLU A 148 -9.04 1.58 -11.01
CA GLU A 148 -8.02 2.38 -10.31
C GLU A 148 -8.22 2.30 -8.78
N ALA A 149 -9.46 2.43 -8.29
CA ALA A 149 -9.75 2.23 -6.87
C ALA A 149 -9.33 0.82 -6.41
N GLY A 150 -9.63 -0.21 -7.21
CA GLY A 150 -9.19 -1.57 -6.95
C GLY A 150 -7.65 -1.71 -6.92
N ALA A 151 -6.93 -1.05 -7.83
CA ALA A 151 -5.47 -1.02 -7.83
C ALA A 151 -4.91 -0.35 -6.57
N ALA A 152 -5.49 0.78 -6.13
CA ALA A 152 -5.10 1.44 -4.88
C ALA A 152 -5.30 0.52 -3.66
N ILE A 153 -6.45 -0.17 -3.60
CA ILE A 153 -6.81 -1.11 -2.52
C ILE A 153 -5.85 -2.31 -2.50
N SER A 154 -5.33 -2.73 -3.65
CA SER A 154 -4.45 -3.90 -3.76
C SER A 154 -3.11 -3.76 -3.02
N CYS A 155 -2.70 -2.55 -2.61
CA CYS A 155 -1.55 -2.34 -1.74
C CYS A 155 -1.72 -1.15 -0.79
N GLY A 156 -1.43 0.09 -1.23
CA GLY A 156 -1.28 1.24 -0.34
C GLY A 156 -2.52 1.55 0.50
N THR A 157 -3.70 1.56 -0.14
CA THR A 157 -4.98 1.83 0.54
C THR A 157 -5.39 0.69 1.46
N GLY A 158 -5.21 -0.58 1.03
CA GLY A 158 -5.44 -1.74 1.89
C GLY A 158 -4.54 -1.74 3.12
N THR A 159 -3.25 -1.37 2.96
CA THR A 159 -2.28 -1.23 4.05
C THR A 159 -2.72 -0.15 5.06
N ALA A 160 -3.14 1.01 4.56
CA ALA A 160 -3.66 2.10 5.39
C ALA A 160 -4.90 1.65 6.19
N PHE A 161 -5.86 0.99 5.52
CA PHE A 161 -7.06 0.46 6.16
C PHE A 161 -6.74 -0.57 7.25
N GLY A 162 -5.83 -1.51 6.95
CA GLY A 162 -5.36 -2.50 7.92
C GLY A 162 -4.74 -1.87 9.16
N ALA A 163 -3.91 -0.84 8.99
CA ALA A 163 -3.29 -0.11 10.09
C ALA A 163 -4.31 0.65 10.94
N LEU A 164 -5.26 1.37 10.30
CA LEU A 164 -6.33 2.10 11.01
C LEU A 164 -7.23 1.15 11.82
N ARG A 165 -7.54 -0.04 11.26
CA ARG A 165 -8.25 -1.08 12.01
C ARG A 165 -7.46 -1.61 13.21
N ARG A 166 -6.15 -1.81 13.06
CA ARG A 166 -5.28 -2.24 14.18
C ARG A 166 -5.16 -1.17 15.26
N LEU A 167 -5.18 0.11 14.88
CA LEU A 167 -5.28 1.24 15.82
C LEU A 167 -6.63 1.33 16.51
N ASN A 168 -7.63 0.58 16.05
CA ASN A 168 -9.01 0.66 16.52
C ASN A 168 -9.58 2.09 16.42
N LEU A 169 -9.24 2.77 15.31
CA LEU A 169 -9.65 4.17 15.06
C LEU A 169 -11.17 4.31 15.11
N ALA A 170 -11.65 5.31 15.85
CA ALA A 170 -13.05 5.67 15.98
C ALA A 170 -13.28 7.16 15.70
N GLY A 171 -14.52 7.55 15.40
CA GLY A 171 -14.88 8.94 15.08
C GLY A 171 -14.66 9.95 16.22
N ARG A 172 -14.43 9.50 17.45
CA ARG A 172 -14.07 10.36 18.60
C ARG A 172 -12.58 10.71 18.65
N ASP A 173 -11.73 10.00 17.90
CA ASP A 173 -10.28 10.08 18.05
C ASP A 173 -9.69 11.21 17.20
N THR A 174 -8.59 11.78 17.69
CA THR A 174 -7.66 12.61 16.92
C THR A 174 -6.46 11.75 16.55
N ILE A 175 -6.16 11.66 15.26
CA ILE A 175 -5.02 10.91 14.75
C ILE A 175 -4.01 11.84 14.06
N ALA A 176 -2.71 11.65 14.35
CA ALA A 176 -1.62 12.26 13.58
C ALA A 176 -1.06 11.25 12.57
N ILE A 177 -0.99 11.62 11.29
CA ILE A 177 -0.46 10.77 10.22
C ILE A 177 0.82 11.39 9.68
N PHE A 178 1.94 10.71 9.91
CA PHE A 178 3.28 11.14 9.51
C PHE A 178 3.68 10.52 8.19
N GLY A 179 3.96 11.37 7.20
CA GLY A 179 4.23 10.97 5.82
C GLY A 179 2.96 10.89 4.99
N GLN A 180 2.84 11.78 3.98
CA GLN A 180 1.71 11.86 3.05
C GLN A 180 2.08 11.33 1.66
N GLY A 181 2.84 10.21 1.63
CA GLY A 181 2.98 9.37 0.45
C GLY A 181 1.66 8.59 0.18
N PRO A 182 1.64 7.67 -0.80
CA PRO A 182 0.43 6.94 -1.18
C PRO A 182 -0.33 6.28 -0.02
N VAL A 183 0.39 5.70 0.95
CA VAL A 183 -0.22 5.08 2.14
C VAL A 183 -0.79 6.15 3.09
N GLY A 184 -0.05 7.23 3.34
CA GLY A 184 -0.51 8.32 4.22
C GLY A 184 -1.72 9.07 3.67
N LEU A 185 -1.72 9.39 2.36
CA LEU A 185 -2.88 10.01 1.69
C LEU A 185 -4.12 9.11 1.75
N SER A 186 -3.95 7.80 1.54
CA SER A 186 -5.03 6.82 1.72
C SER A 186 -5.52 6.77 3.17
N ALA A 187 -4.59 6.76 4.14
CA ALA A 187 -4.93 6.78 5.56
C ALA A 187 -5.71 8.05 5.95
N THR A 188 -5.33 9.20 5.39
CA THR A 188 -6.04 10.48 5.60
C THR A 188 -7.49 10.38 5.13
N MET A 189 -7.75 9.95 3.89
CA MET A 189 -9.12 9.78 3.38
C MET A 189 -9.93 8.78 4.20
N LEU A 190 -9.33 7.63 4.51
CA LEU A 190 -10.01 6.57 5.28
C LEU A 190 -10.31 7.00 6.71
N ALA A 191 -9.36 7.65 7.40
CA ALA A 191 -9.57 8.15 8.76
C ALA A 191 -10.69 9.21 8.81
N LYS A 192 -10.75 10.11 7.83
CA LYS A 192 -11.85 11.06 7.68
C LYS A 192 -13.19 10.35 7.45
N ALA A 193 -13.23 9.35 6.58
CA ALA A 193 -14.45 8.56 6.33
C ALA A 193 -14.90 7.75 7.55
N MET A 194 -13.97 7.41 8.47
CA MET A 194 -14.25 6.81 9.78
C MET A 194 -14.72 7.85 10.83
N GLY A 195 -14.64 9.15 10.51
CA GLY A 195 -15.13 10.25 11.34
C GLY A 195 -14.09 10.91 12.25
N ALA A 196 -12.81 10.51 12.18
CA ALA A 196 -11.76 11.03 13.03
C ALA A 196 -11.36 12.48 12.68
N ARG A 197 -10.78 13.18 13.67
CA ARG A 197 -10.01 14.40 13.42
C ARG A 197 -8.61 14.01 12.96
N VAL A 198 -8.17 14.53 11.80
CA VAL A 198 -6.92 14.12 11.16
C VAL A 198 -5.93 15.28 11.09
N ILE A 199 -4.76 15.09 11.68
CA ILE A 199 -3.60 15.97 11.57
C ILE A 199 -2.58 15.26 10.70
N THR A 200 -2.07 15.93 9.64
CA THR A 200 -1.07 15.35 8.74
C THR A 200 0.26 16.07 8.84
N VAL A 201 1.34 15.31 8.73
CA VAL A 201 2.72 15.82 8.77
C VAL A 201 3.48 15.30 7.57
N ASP A 202 4.04 16.19 6.74
CA ASP A 202 4.92 15.83 5.62
C ASP A 202 5.89 16.98 5.32
N VAL A 203 7.04 16.66 4.72
CA VAL A 203 8.07 17.63 4.29
C VAL A 203 7.83 18.21 2.90
N SER A 204 6.84 17.69 2.16
CA SER A 204 6.45 18.14 0.81
C SER A 204 5.20 19.00 0.88
N PRO A 205 5.27 20.28 0.49
CA PRO A 205 4.11 21.16 0.42
C PRO A 205 3.02 20.60 -0.50
N GLU A 206 3.41 19.96 -1.61
CA GLU A 206 2.47 19.38 -2.57
C GLU A 206 1.65 18.25 -1.93
N ARG A 207 2.31 17.39 -1.14
CA ARG A 207 1.64 16.29 -0.41
C ARG A 207 0.76 16.79 0.72
N LEU A 208 1.17 17.86 1.41
CA LEU A 208 0.33 18.53 2.40
C LEU A 208 -0.92 19.11 1.74
N GLY A 209 -0.80 19.81 0.62
CA GLY A 209 -1.95 20.31 -0.15
C GLY A 209 -2.88 19.19 -0.64
N LEU A 210 -2.34 18.04 -1.06
CA LEU A 210 -3.15 16.87 -1.38
C LEU A 210 -3.87 16.33 -0.15
N SER A 211 -3.20 16.19 1.01
CA SER A 211 -3.81 15.69 2.23
C SER A 211 -4.93 16.60 2.73
N GLU A 212 -4.78 17.91 2.60
CA GLU A 212 -5.84 18.90 2.87
C GLU A 212 -7.04 18.68 1.95
N SER A 213 -6.80 18.51 0.64
CA SER A 213 -7.86 18.22 -0.34
C SER A 213 -8.57 16.89 -0.10
N PHE A 214 -7.93 15.97 0.65
CA PHE A 214 -8.45 14.66 1.05
C PHE A 214 -9.10 14.68 2.43
N GLY A 215 -9.19 15.86 3.06
CA GLY A 215 -9.94 16.09 4.26
C GLY A 215 -9.11 16.12 5.55
N ALA A 216 -7.78 16.28 5.48
CA ALA A 216 -7.02 16.59 6.68
C ALA A 216 -7.54 17.87 7.33
N ASP A 217 -7.74 17.84 8.66
CA ASP A 217 -8.23 19.01 9.39
C ASP A 217 -7.11 20.03 9.66
N VAL A 218 -5.87 19.54 9.77
CA VAL A 218 -4.66 20.36 9.93
C VAL A 218 -3.50 19.70 9.21
N THR A 219 -2.67 20.52 8.57
CA THR A 219 -1.41 20.10 7.94
C THR A 219 -0.24 20.76 8.64
N ILE A 220 0.86 20.02 8.85
CA ILE A 220 2.07 20.51 9.52
C ILE A 220 3.28 20.21 8.64
N ASP A 221 4.04 21.25 8.31
CA ASP A 221 5.38 21.12 7.70
C ASP A 221 6.44 21.12 8.84
N PRO A 222 7.13 19.99 9.07
CA PRO A 222 8.14 19.90 10.13
C PRO A 222 9.39 20.74 9.87
N LYS A 223 9.55 21.31 8.65
CA LYS A 223 10.59 22.28 8.35
C LYS A 223 10.25 23.69 8.85
N ALA A 224 8.95 24.00 8.97
CA ALA A 224 8.45 25.29 9.41
C ALA A 224 8.21 25.35 10.92
N SER A 225 7.83 24.24 11.54
CA SER A 225 7.51 24.16 12.98
C SER A 225 7.82 22.79 13.56
N ASP A 226 8.15 22.72 14.86
CA ASP A 226 8.24 21.44 15.56
C ASP A 226 6.89 20.73 15.58
N PRO A 227 6.76 19.56 14.94
CA PRO A 227 5.47 18.86 14.86
C PRO A 227 4.98 18.39 16.23
N ILE A 228 5.87 18.13 17.20
CA ILE A 228 5.48 17.70 18.55
C ILE A 228 4.79 18.84 19.28
N ALA A 229 5.40 20.04 19.26
CA ALA A 229 4.84 21.23 19.88
C ALA A 229 3.52 21.62 19.21
N ALA A 230 3.47 21.67 17.86
CA ALA A 230 2.29 22.03 17.11
C ALA A 230 1.10 21.07 17.38
N ILE A 231 1.34 19.74 17.41
CA ILE A 231 0.31 18.76 17.74
C ILE A 231 -0.20 18.95 19.19
N LYS A 232 0.69 19.19 20.14
CA LYS A 232 0.29 19.45 21.54
C LYS A 232 -0.55 20.71 21.67
N ASP A 233 -0.18 21.78 20.99
CA ASP A 233 -0.97 23.03 20.99
C ASP A 233 -2.39 22.80 20.43
N LEU A 234 -2.52 22.00 19.36
CA LEU A 234 -3.79 21.63 18.75
C LEU A 234 -4.64 20.68 19.60
N THR A 235 -4.06 20.10 20.65
CA THR A 235 -4.68 19.07 21.51
C THR A 235 -4.62 19.46 23.00
N HIS A 236 -4.62 20.75 23.31
CA HIS A 236 -4.65 21.29 24.67
C HIS A 236 -3.48 20.81 25.55
N GLY A 237 -2.32 20.53 24.96
CA GLY A 237 -1.12 20.07 25.65
C GLY A 237 -1.00 18.55 25.79
N GLU A 238 -2.06 17.78 25.53
CA GLU A 238 -2.07 16.33 25.77
C GLU A 238 -1.34 15.53 24.67
N GLY A 239 -1.60 15.84 23.41
CA GLY A 239 -1.21 15.06 22.24
C GLY A 239 -2.38 14.31 21.63
N THR A 240 -2.15 13.63 20.50
CA THR A 240 -3.18 12.86 19.78
C THR A 240 -3.52 11.54 20.47
N ASP A 241 -4.75 11.04 20.28
CA ASP A 241 -5.14 9.70 20.72
C ASP A 241 -4.32 8.62 20.02
N LEU A 242 -4.12 8.80 18.74
CA LEU A 242 -3.47 7.85 17.83
C LEU A 242 -2.42 8.54 16.98
N ALA A 243 -1.37 7.80 16.60
CA ALA A 243 -0.43 8.23 15.58
C ALA A 243 -0.11 7.08 14.61
N LEU A 244 0.09 7.43 13.34
CA LEU A 244 0.41 6.49 12.26
C LEU A 244 1.65 6.98 11.51
N ASP A 245 2.74 6.19 11.50
CA ASP A 245 3.89 6.46 10.64
C ASP A 245 3.77 5.72 9.31
N CYS A 246 3.70 6.50 8.23
CA CYS A 246 3.74 6.04 6.84
C CYS A 246 5.03 6.46 6.11
N SER A 247 5.97 7.12 6.80
CA SER A 247 7.16 7.73 6.19
C SER A 247 8.40 6.87 6.29
N ALA A 248 8.50 6.03 7.30
CA ALA A 248 9.71 5.32 7.73
C ALA A 248 10.87 6.25 8.17
N SER A 249 10.66 7.57 8.29
CA SER A 249 11.68 8.49 8.78
C SER A 249 11.91 8.30 10.28
N PRO A 250 13.16 8.17 10.78
CA PRO A 250 13.44 8.13 12.22
C PRO A 250 12.86 9.32 12.96
N ASP A 251 12.97 10.54 12.41
CA ASP A 251 12.47 11.77 13.03
C ASP A 251 10.93 11.78 13.08
N ALA A 252 10.26 11.33 12.03
CA ALA A 252 8.81 11.22 12.02
C ALA A 252 8.32 10.18 13.03
N ARG A 253 9.00 9.03 13.15
CA ARG A 253 8.66 7.98 14.13
C ARG A 253 8.77 8.47 15.55
N ILE A 254 9.88 9.16 15.91
CA ILE A 254 10.03 9.68 17.26
C ILE A 254 9.04 10.84 17.53
N ALA A 255 8.75 11.67 16.52
CA ALA A 255 7.72 12.69 16.64
C ALA A 255 6.32 12.06 16.86
N ALA A 256 5.96 10.98 16.13
CA ALA A 256 4.74 10.24 16.35
C ALA A 256 4.62 9.70 17.79
N VAL A 257 5.70 9.11 18.32
CA VAL A 257 5.76 8.62 19.70
C VAL A 257 5.57 9.77 20.70
N ARG A 258 6.27 10.89 20.51
CA ARG A 258 6.29 11.98 21.49
C ARG A 258 5.04 12.88 21.45
N SER A 259 4.40 12.99 20.30
CA SER A 259 3.16 13.77 20.13
C SER A 259 1.88 13.01 20.48
N THR A 260 1.96 11.71 20.71
CA THR A 260 0.82 10.89 21.16
C THR A 260 0.64 11.06 22.68
N ARG A 261 -0.60 11.21 23.16
CA ARG A 261 -0.94 11.41 24.57
C ARG A 261 -0.64 10.18 25.45
N ALA A 262 -0.76 10.35 26.76
CA ALA A 262 -0.78 9.21 27.68
C ALA A 262 -1.97 8.29 27.34
N TRP A 263 -1.75 6.97 27.46
CA TRP A 263 -2.70 5.91 27.07
C TRP A 263 -3.06 5.90 25.58
N GLY A 264 -2.30 6.62 24.75
CA GLY A 264 -2.47 6.61 23.30
C GLY A 264 -1.78 5.41 22.62
N THR A 265 -1.98 5.30 21.31
CA THR A 265 -1.41 4.20 20.51
C THR A 265 -0.71 4.74 19.27
N VAL A 266 0.50 4.24 19.01
CA VAL A 266 1.27 4.54 17.80
C VAL A 266 1.37 3.29 16.94
N CYS A 267 1.20 3.42 15.61
CA CYS A 267 1.39 2.34 14.66
C CYS A 267 2.47 2.70 13.64
N PHE A 268 3.46 1.82 13.48
CA PHE A 268 4.47 1.92 12.42
C PHE A 268 4.08 1.07 11.23
N VAL A 269 4.05 1.68 10.04
CA VAL A 269 3.72 1.04 8.75
C VAL A 269 4.85 1.23 7.74
N GLY A 270 5.51 2.38 7.75
CA GLY A 270 6.63 2.66 6.85
C GLY A 270 7.74 1.61 7.02
N GLU A 271 8.21 1.00 5.93
CA GLU A 271 9.29 0.00 5.95
C GLU A 271 10.67 0.67 5.85
N GLY A 272 11.66 0.02 6.47
CA GLY A 272 13.05 0.49 6.52
C GLY A 272 13.33 1.40 7.71
N ASN A 273 14.62 1.77 7.85
CA ASN A 273 15.16 2.59 8.92
C ASN A 273 14.86 2.07 10.35
N ASN A 274 15.31 2.82 11.34
CA ASN A 274 15.11 2.54 12.76
C ASN A 274 14.45 3.72 13.46
N VAL A 275 14.25 3.60 14.77
CA VAL A 275 13.89 4.68 15.69
C VAL A 275 14.54 4.41 17.04
N THR A 276 15.05 5.45 17.67
CA THR A 276 15.54 5.37 19.06
C THR A 276 14.49 5.99 19.97
N ILE A 277 14.08 5.25 20.99
CA ILE A 277 13.04 5.62 21.95
C ILE A 277 13.63 5.58 23.37
N ASP A 278 13.45 6.63 24.13
CA ASP A 278 13.77 6.66 25.55
C ASP A 278 12.62 6.01 26.33
N VAL A 279 12.80 4.75 26.70
CA VAL A 279 11.72 3.90 27.21
C VAL A 279 10.94 4.52 28.35
N SER A 280 11.63 5.16 29.34
CA SER A 280 10.94 5.72 30.50
C SER A 280 10.05 6.92 30.17
N PRO A 281 10.53 8.01 29.53
CA PRO A 281 9.67 9.16 29.23
C PRO A 281 8.73 8.92 28.05
N ASP A 282 9.19 8.20 27.03
CA ASP A 282 8.44 8.07 25.77
C ASP A 282 7.36 6.97 25.84
N MET A 283 7.54 5.96 26.70
CA MET A 283 6.62 4.80 26.78
C MET A 283 6.06 4.56 28.17
N ILE A 284 6.90 4.27 29.19
CA ILE A 284 6.44 3.82 30.51
C ILE A 284 5.57 4.89 31.17
N ARG A 285 6.05 6.14 31.28
CA ARG A 285 5.33 7.23 31.93
C ARG A 285 4.08 7.68 31.17
N LYS A 286 3.98 7.32 29.89
CA LYS A 286 2.81 7.58 29.04
C LYS A 286 1.85 6.39 28.96
N GLN A 287 2.25 5.20 29.47
CA GLN A 287 1.50 3.96 29.26
C GLN A 287 1.18 3.77 27.77
N LEU A 288 2.15 4.09 26.88
CA LEU A 288 1.98 4.13 25.45
C LEU A 288 1.92 2.70 24.86
N THR A 289 1.01 2.47 23.93
CA THR A 289 1.00 1.26 23.10
C THR A 289 1.71 1.53 21.78
N ILE A 290 2.66 0.67 21.40
CA ILE A 290 3.29 0.70 20.07
C ILE A 290 2.90 -0.55 19.30
N LEU A 291 2.34 -0.36 18.12
CA LEU A 291 1.96 -1.40 17.18
C LEU A 291 2.83 -1.33 15.93
N ALA A 292 2.91 -2.44 15.20
CA ALA A 292 3.38 -2.48 13.82
C ALA A 292 2.27 -3.08 12.93
N SER A 293 2.12 -2.58 11.72
CA SER A 293 1.19 -3.14 10.74
C SER A 293 1.91 -3.31 9.41
N TRP A 294 1.89 -4.54 8.90
CA TRP A 294 2.49 -4.87 7.62
C TRP A 294 1.44 -5.41 6.67
N THR A 295 1.10 -4.61 5.67
CA THR A 295 0.10 -4.94 4.65
C THR A 295 -1.27 -5.35 5.25
N PHE A 296 -1.95 -6.32 4.67
CA PHE A 296 -3.29 -6.79 5.02
C PHE A 296 -3.46 -8.24 4.55
N ASN A 297 -4.54 -8.90 4.98
CA ASN A 297 -4.93 -10.21 4.47
C ASN A 297 -6.04 -10.09 3.42
N THR A 298 -6.36 -11.18 2.72
CA THR A 298 -7.41 -11.20 1.68
C THR A 298 -8.77 -10.75 2.21
N VAL A 299 -9.13 -11.11 3.45
CA VAL A 299 -10.37 -10.67 4.10
C VAL A 299 -10.34 -9.17 4.36
N GLY A 300 -9.23 -8.65 4.87
CA GLY A 300 -9.05 -7.22 5.09
C GLY A 300 -9.10 -6.41 3.80
N GLN A 301 -8.61 -6.96 2.68
CA GLN A 301 -8.72 -6.35 1.36
C GLN A 301 -10.20 -6.24 0.91
N ALA A 302 -10.96 -7.30 1.08
CA ALA A 302 -12.39 -7.30 0.76
C ALA A 302 -13.18 -6.33 1.67
N ASP A 303 -12.86 -6.29 2.98
CA ASP A 303 -13.47 -5.36 3.92
C ASP A 303 -13.14 -3.89 3.57
N CYS A 304 -11.91 -3.62 3.14
CA CYS A 304 -11.49 -2.30 2.66
C CYS A 304 -12.31 -1.87 1.44
N ALA A 305 -12.44 -2.74 0.44
CA ALA A 305 -13.22 -2.47 -0.77
C ALA A 305 -14.68 -2.18 -0.43
N ARG A 306 -15.30 -2.99 0.43
CA ARG A 306 -16.68 -2.76 0.89
C ARG A 306 -16.83 -1.44 1.62
N PHE A 307 -15.93 -1.13 2.58
CA PHE A 307 -15.95 0.15 3.31
C PHE A 307 -15.87 1.35 2.36
N ILE A 308 -14.99 1.27 1.36
CA ILE A 308 -14.81 2.34 0.36
C ILE A 308 -16.06 2.52 -0.49
N ALA A 309 -16.68 1.43 -0.94
CA ALA A 309 -17.93 1.47 -1.71
C ALA A 309 -19.08 2.05 -0.87
N ASP A 310 -19.31 1.53 0.34
CA ASP A 310 -20.39 1.95 1.24
C ASP A 310 -20.27 3.42 1.65
N ARG A 311 -19.06 3.91 1.87
CA ARG A 311 -18.78 5.28 2.30
C ARG A 311 -18.45 6.23 1.14
N LYS A 312 -18.42 5.72 -0.10
CA LYS A 312 -18.08 6.47 -1.32
C LYS A 312 -16.75 7.23 -1.20
N VAL A 313 -15.75 6.58 -0.61
CA VAL A 313 -14.43 7.19 -0.42
C VAL A 313 -13.72 7.26 -1.76
N PRO A 314 -13.30 8.43 -2.26
CA PRO A 314 -12.72 8.58 -3.60
C PRO A 314 -11.24 8.20 -3.62
N VAL A 315 -10.91 6.94 -3.31
CA VAL A 315 -9.52 6.47 -3.15
C VAL A 315 -8.72 6.46 -4.45
N ASP A 316 -9.36 6.42 -5.62
CA ASP A 316 -8.72 6.58 -6.92
C ASP A 316 -8.08 7.96 -7.13
N ARG A 317 -8.49 8.98 -6.36
CA ARG A 317 -7.85 10.30 -6.35
C ARG A 317 -6.39 10.29 -5.86
N VAL A 318 -5.92 9.21 -5.20
CA VAL A 318 -4.49 9.06 -4.86
C VAL A 318 -3.63 8.99 -6.13
N PHE A 319 -4.21 8.55 -7.25
CA PHE A 319 -3.55 8.52 -8.54
C PHE A 319 -3.59 9.90 -9.19
N THR A 320 -2.53 10.65 -9.03
CA THR A 320 -2.38 11.97 -9.63
C THR A 320 -1.92 11.90 -11.10
N HIS A 321 -1.38 10.75 -11.52
CA HIS A 321 -0.85 10.56 -12.87
C HIS A 321 -1.27 9.20 -13.44
N ARG A 322 -1.70 9.23 -14.70
CA ARG A 322 -2.10 8.05 -15.48
C ARG A 322 -1.17 7.90 -16.67
N PHE A 323 -0.71 6.69 -16.90
CA PHE A 323 0.23 6.38 -17.96
C PHE A 323 -0.24 5.15 -18.75
N SER A 324 0.09 5.10 -20.03
CA SER A 324 0.10 3.84 -20.76
C SER A 324 1.37 3.05 -20.41
N LEU A 325 1.37 1.75 -20.71
CA LEU A 325 2.55 0.91 -20.46
C LEU A 325 3.81 1.41 -21.23
N ASP A 326 3.62 1.99 -22.41
CA ASP A 326 4.72 2.53 -23.22
C ASP A 326 5.40 3.74 -22.57
N GLN A 327 4.76 4.39 -21.63
CA GLN A 327 5.29 5.51 -20.85
C GLN A 327 5.98 5.07 -19.55
N ALA A 328 6.30 3.79 -19.40
CA ALA A 328 6.83 3.26 -18.13
C ALA A 328 8.10 3.96 -17.63
N GLU A 329 9.02 4.32 -18.55
CA GLU A 329 10.24 5.04 -18.19
C GLU A 329 9.95 6.44 -17.65
N GLU A 330 9.09 7.19 -18.33
CA GLU A 330 8.63 8.52 -17.89
C GLU A 330 7.92 8.42 -16.53
N ALA A 331 7.02 7.43 -16.38
CA ALA A 331 6.23 7.21 -15.20
C ALA A 331 7.12 6.96 -13.97
N TYR A 332 8.09 6.05 -14.07
CA TYR A 332 8.99 5.74 -12.97
C TYR A 332 10.00 6.84 -12.69
N ARG A 333 10.46 7.58 -13.72
CA ARG A 333 11.30 8.76 -13.52
C ARG A 333 10.57 9.84 -12.73
N LEU A 334 9.30 10.11 -13.03
CA LEU A 334 8.49 11.06 -12.29
C LEU A 334 8.22 10.55 -10.87
N PHE A 335 7.81 9.29 -10.73
CA PHE A 335 7.50 8.70 -9.42
C PHE A 335 8.72 8.64 -8.49
N ASP A 336 9.94 8.49 -9.05
CA ASP A 336 11.21 8.48 -8.31
C ASP A 336 11.52 9.82 -7.64
N THR A 337 10.94 10.94 -8.08
CA THR A 337 11.10 12.26 -7.45
C THR A 337 10.49 12.32 -6.04
N GLN A 338 9.50 11.46 -5.76
CA GLN A 338 8.77 11.39 -4.48
C GLN A 338 8.10 12.72 -4.05
N THR A 339 7.81 13.60 -4.99
CA THR A 339 7.21 14.92 -4.73
C THR A 339 5.69 14.92 -5.00
N THR A 340 5.20 14.04 -5.88
CA THR A 340 3.81 13.98 -6.29
C THR A 340 3.03 12.89 -5.53
N GLY A 341 1.76 12.70 -5.86
CA GLY A 341 0.96 11.57 -5.41
C GLY A 341 1.42 10.25 -6.06
N LYS A 342 0.47 9.46 -6.51
CA LYS A 342 0.71 8.10 -7.04
C LYS A 342 0.52 8.05 -8.55
N GLY A 343 1.31 7.20 -9.23
CA GLY A 343 1.10 6.86 -10.64
C GLY A 343 0.32 5.56 -10.80
N VAL A 344 -0.37 5.40 -11.94
CA VAL A 344 -1.06 4.17 -12.33
C VAL A 344 -0.91 3.93 -13.82
N PHE A 345 -0.64 2.68 -14.22
CA PHE A 345 -0.79 2.23 -15.59
C PHE A 345 -2.25 1.84 -15.85
N VAL A 346 -2.80 2.33 -16.97
CA VAL A 346 -4.16 2.04 -17.44
C VAL A 346 -4.06 1.32 -18.78
N PHE A 347 -4.87 0.24 -18.97
CA PHE A 347 -4.82 -0.66 -20.11
C PHE A 347 -6.13 -0.66 -20.89
#